data_960d0db942ef7fc5120a2399f386a02a
#
_entry.id   960d0db942ef7fc5120a2399f386a02a
#
_cell.length_a   1.000
_cell.length_b   1.000
_cell.length_c   1.000
_cell.angle_alpha   90.00
_cell.angle_beta   90.00
_cell.angle_gamma   90.00
#
_symmetry.space_group_name_H-M   'P 1'
#
loop_
_entity.id
_entity.type
_entity.pdbx_description
1 polymer ?
#
loop_
_entity_poly.entity_id
_entity_poly.type
_entity_poly.pdbx_seq_one_letter_code
_entity_poly.pdbx_strand_id
1 'polypeptide(L)'
;MKRVLISIILVLSFFYTGLMACTDILVGKLATTDGSVICSQTVDGTYDSRIQIVPAADHEPGSMTPVWEWIVYADRMPLVQLGEIPQVEHTYQYFLHSYPFGNEKGLLMGETTQGGARATANSPDAIMTIEQLQAFALQRCTTAREAILLMGALAEEYGYRESCNLGECVTIADGKEAWMFEIYGVGPLWKPGDGPGAVWAAQRVPDDHISCNVNYSMIGEIDPVTKRPPNVPESDFYICDNYLDTAVELGLYDPASGEPFVWKYVYGNVKGKWSSRLWRIFSTLNPSGNWPYEKTDDYPFSVKPDEKVSVFDIIELYRDVMTGTPGDMEANEAWLYKNSKGELVKSGLATPQPGTEFRNLLGITNVRNIAVQSTSSFFINQTRDWLPPEIGAISWFGLGNSRKAVVVPLFCAVKSVPKSWTIVNRSDTKIDRNAAFWAFYTVDRLSGVRYQDMMPRVDK
;
A
#
# COMPACT_ATOMS: atom_id res chain seq x y z
N MET A 1 37.51 18.71 44.21
CA MET A 1 36.72 17.59 43.78
C MET A 1 35.58 18.13 42.91
N LYS A 2 35.80 18.18 41.61
CA LYS A 2 34.78 18.68 40.62
C LYS A 2 33.95 17.46 40.20
N ARG A 3 32.68 17.50 40.57
CA ARG A 3 31.69 16.56 40.03
C ARG A 3 31.36 16.96 38.60
N VAL A 4 31.80 16.17 37.63
CA VAL A 4 31.37 16.28 36.26
C VAL A 4 29.96 15.68 36.17
N LEU A 5 28.95 16.51 36.06
CA LEU A 5 27.61 16.08 35.71
C LEU A 5 27.62 15.77 34.19
N ILE A 6 27.68 14.50 33.86
CA ILE A 6 27.40 14.05 32.49
C ILE A 6 25.88 14.09 32.34
N SER A 7 25.37 15.19 31.78
CA SER A 7 24.01 15.24 31.28
C SER A 7 23.95 14.38 30.04
N ILE A 8 23.45 13.16 30.18
CA ILE A 8 22.99 12.36 29.06
C ILE A 8 21.75 13.09 28.53
N ILE A 9 21.94 13.90 27.51
CA ILE A 9 20.86 14.37 26.67
C ILE A 9 20.40 13.14 25.90
N LEU A 10 19.40 12.47 26.44
CA LEU A 10 18.58 11.53 25.68
C LEU A 10 17.89 12.39 24.61
N VAL A 11 18.48 12.50 23.45
CA VAL A 11 17.79 12.95 22.25
C VAL A 11 16.77 11.85 21.96
N LEU A 12 15.62 11.96 22.59
CA LEU A 12 14.40 11.35 22.09
C LEU A 12 14.15 12.02 20.75
N SER A 13 14.79 11.51 19.71
CA SER A 13 14.29 11.64 18.36
C SER A 13 12.91 11.00 18.40
N PHE A 14 11.90 11.80 18.68
CA PHE A 14 10.54 11.53 18.23
C PHE A 14 10.64 11.52 16.71
N PHE A 15 11.00 10.38 16.16
CA PHE A 15 10.55 10.05 14.83
C PHE A 15 9.02 10.17 14.93
N TYR A 16 8.49 11.26 14.43
CA TYR A 16 7.14 11.27 13.92
C TYR A 16 7.12 10.23 12.79
N THR A 17 7.01 8.97 13.17
CA THR A 17 6.42 7.97 12.32
C THR A 17 4.96 8.39 12.21
N GLY A 18 4.67 9.37 11.36
CA GLY A 18 3.37 9.45 10.75
C GLY A 18 3.14 8.03 10.25
N LEU A 19 2.17 7.33 10.82
CA LEU A 19 1.79 5.98 10.42
C LEU A 19 1.56 6.04 8.91
N MET A 20 2.59 5.64 8.16
CA MET A 20 2.51 5.43 6.73
C MET A 20 1.67 4.17 6.58
N ALA A 21 0.45 4.32 6.15
CA ALA A 21 -0.55 3.28 6.31
C ALA A 21 -1.46 3.28 5.09
N CYS A 22 -0.98 2.70 4.01
CA CYS A 22 -1.71 2.51 2.76
C CYS A 22 -2.88 1.54 2.92
N THR A 23 -3.77 1.49 1.96
CA THR A 23 -4.86 0.52 1.86
C THR A 23 -4.96 0.07 0.42
N ASP A 24 -4.81 -1.23 0.20
CA ASP A 24 -4.93 -1.85 -1.10
C ASP A 24 -6.13 -2.79 -1.14
N ILE A 25 -6.83 -2.83 -2.27
CA ILE A 25 -7.96 -3.75 -2.52
C ILE A 25 -7.72 -4.43 -3.86
N LEU A 26 -7.92 -5.74 -3.88
CA LEU A 26 -7.84 -6.60 -5.05
C LEU A 26 -9.22 -7.19 -5.37
N VAL A 27 -9.59 -7.23 -6.64
CA VAL A 27 -10.83 -7.85 -7.10
C VAL A 27 -10.55 -8.72 -8.33
N GLY A 28 -10.86 -10.01 -8.22
CA GLY A 28 -10.74 -10.97 -9.33
C GLY A 28 -11.78 -10.72 -10.43
N LYS A 29 -11.48 -11.14 -11.65
CA LYS A 29 -12.28 -10.82 -12.86
C LYS A 29 -13.73 -11.28 -12.83
N LEU A 30 -14.03 -12.38 -12.12
CA LEU A 30 -15.39 -12.89 -11.97
C LEU A 30 -16.14 -12.23 -10.80
N ALA A 31 -15.42 -11.54 -9.90
CA ALA A 31 -15.98 -10.74 -8.82
C ALA A 31 -16.32 -9.32 -9.27
N THR A 32 -15.81 -8.84 -10.40
CA THR A 32 -16.13 -7.49 -10.93
C THR A 32 -17.40 -7.48 -11.77
N THR A 33 -18.05 -6.30 -11.88
CA THR A 33 -19.27 -6.10 -12.66
C THR A 33 -19.06 -6.22 -14.16
N ASP A 34 -17.86 -5.91 -14.65
CA ASP A 34 -17.52 -5.84 -16.08
C ASP A 34 -16.49 -6.90 -16.52
N GLY A 35 -16.01 -7.76 -15.62
CA GLY A 35 -15.00 -8.78 -15.92
C GLY A 35 -13.56 -8.27 -15.90
N SER A 36 -13.31 -7.02 -15.55
CA SER A 36 -11.96 -6.48 -15.34
C SER A 36 -11.31 -7.05 -14.08
N VAL A 37 -9.98 -6.95 -13.99
CA VAL A 37 -9.24 -7.18 -12.74
C VAL A 37 -8.90 -5.83 -12.13
N ILE A 38 -8.99 -5.74 -10.80
CA ILE A 38 -8.73 -4.49 -10.08
C ILE A 38 -7.63 -4.72 -9.03
N CYS A 39 -6.65 -3.82 -8.97
CA CYS A 39 -5.80 -3.57 -7.81
C CYS A 39 -5.76 -2.08 -7.50
N SER A 40 -5.60 -1.71 -6.25
CA SER A 40 -5.74 -0.29 -5.86
C SER A 40 -4.84 0.05 -4.69
N GLN A 41 -4.57 1.35 -4.49
CA GLN A 41 -3.74 1.83 -3.37
C GLN A 41 -4.22 3.21 -2.90
N THR A 42 -4.23 3.42 -1.56
CA THR A 42 -4.13 4.77 -0.98
C THR A 42 -2.69 5.00 -0.53
N VAL A 43 -2.12 6.18 -0.81
CA VAL A 43 -0.77 6.57 -0.41
C VAL A 43 -0.88 7.56 0.74
N ASP A 44 -0.73 7.03 1.97
CA ASP A 44 -0.96 7.82 3.18
C ASP A 44 0.36 8.32 3.78
N GLY A 45 0.61 9.60 3.64
CA GLY A 45 1.83 10.26 4.11
C GLY A 45 2.09 11.58 3.40
N THR A 46 3.26 12.16 3.66
CA THR A 46 3.70 13.40 3.00
C THR A 46 4.57 13.04 1.79
N TYR A 47 3.92 12.64 0.71
CA TYR A 47 4.58 12.25 -0.54
C TYR A 47 4.39 13.27 -1.66
N ASP A 48 5.31 13.25 -2.63
CA ASP A 48 5.16 13.95 -3.90
C ASP A 48 4.31 13.09 -4.83
N SER A 49 3.08 13.52 -5.11
CA SER A 49 2.12 12.79 -5.92
C SER A 49 2.01 13.31 -7.36
N ARG A 50 3.01 14.06 -7.84
CA ARG A 50 3.08 14.39 -9.27
C ARG A 50 3.19 13.12 -10.11
N ILE A 51 2.56 13.13 -11.27
CA ILE A 51 2.64 12.02 -12.20
C ILE A 51 3.85 12.24 -13.11
N GLN A 52 4.70 11.23 -13.18
CA GLN A 52 5.82 11.14 -14.10
C GLN A 52 5.59 9.96 -15.04
N ILE A 53 5.91 10.16 -16.31
CA ILE A 53 5.92 9.10 -17.31
C ILE A 53 7.40 8.81 -17.60
N VAL A 54 7.84 7.62 -17.23
CA VAL A 54 9.16 7.12 -17.62
C VAL A 54 9.00 6.45 -18.99
N PRO A 55 9.59 6.98 -20.07
CA PRO A 55 9.36 6.47 -21.42
C PRO A 55 9.98 5.09 -21.60
N ALA A 56 9.45 4.33 -22.55
CA ALA A 56 10.11 3.13 -23.07
C ALA A 56 11.47 3.51 -23.68
N ALA A 57 12.46 2.64 -23.55
CA ALA A 57 13.80 2.88 -24.06
C ALA A 57 14.48 1.56 -24.50
N ASP A 58 15.35 1.68 -25.50
CA ASP A 58 16.27 0.62 -25.88
C ASP A 58 17.65 0.89 -25.26
N HIS A 59 18.33 -0.16 -24.86
CA HIS A 59 19.60 -0.11 -24.13
C HIS A 59 20.64 -0.98 -24.84
N GLU A 60 21.90 -0.58 -24.76
CA GLU A 60 23.01 -1.36 -25.32
C GLU A 60 23.14 -2.72 -24.58
N PRO A 61 23.38 -3.81 -25.31
CA PRO A 61 23.59 -5.12 -24.70
C PRO A 61 24.73 -5.10 -23.68
N GLY A 62 24.48 -5.68 -22.49
CA GLY A 62 25.44 -5.71 -21.39
C GLY A 62 25.57 -4.42 -20.59
N SER A 63 24.73 -3.41 -20.85
CA SER A 63 24.69 -2.20 -20.01
C SER A 63 24.19 -2.50 -18.59
N MET A 64 24.51 -1.62 -17.66
CA MET A 64 24.07 -1.68 -16.28
C MET A 64 23.06 -0.57 -15.99
N THR A 65 22.17 -0.79 -15.03
CA THR A 65 21.24 0.21 -14.54
C THR A 65 21.44 0.43 -13.05
N PRO A 66 21.43 1.70 -12.58
CA PRO A 66 21.59 1.99 -11.15
C PRO A 66 20.39 1.56 -10.34
N VAL A 67 20.65 1.17 -9.10
CA VAL A 67 19.66 0.93 -8.04
C VAL A 67 19.74 2.09 -7.05
N TRP A 68 18.61 2.76 -6.82
CA TRP A 68 18.53 3.93 -5.98
C TRP A 68 17.86 3.65 -4.64
N GLU A 69 18.30 4.32 -3.58
CA GLU A 69 17.65 4.21 -2.26
C GLU A 69 16.19 4.69 -2.30
N TRP A 70 15.94 5.80 -3.02
CA TRP A 70 14.60 6.35 -3.21
C TRP A 70 14.44 6.91 -4.62
N ILE A 71 13.56 6.33 -5.41
CA ILE A 71 13.26 6.85 -6.75
C ILE A 71 12.22 7.97 -6.74
N VAL A 72 11.44 8.08 -5.67
CA VAL A 72 10.26 8.97 -5.57
C VAL A 72 10.56 10.36 -4.98
N TYR A 73 11.74 10.57 -4.41
CA TYR A 73 12.13 11.85 -3.80
C TYR A 73 13.27 12.57 -4.53
N ALA A 74 13.50 12.24 -5.77
CA ALA A 74 14.62 12.71 -6.58
C ALA A 74 14.87 14.24 -6.57
N ASP A 75 13.83 15.04 -6.31
CA ASP A 75 13.95 16.51 -6.30
C ASP A 75 14.39 17.10 -4.96
N ARG A 76 14.41 16.32 -3.89
CA ARG A 76 14.59 16.84 -2.52
C ARG A 76 15.70 16.22 -1.74
N MET A 77 16.00 14.98 -2.04
CA MET A 77 17.13 14.28 -1.45
C MET A 77 18.13 13.97 -2.53
N PRO A 78 19.43 14.06 -2.25
CA PRO A 78 20.41 13.56 -3.19
C PRO A 78 20.06 12.10 -3.47
N LEU A 79 19.96 11.73 -4.74
CA LEU A 79 19.83 10.33 -5.13
C LEU A 79 21.05 9.59 -4.57
N VAL A 80 20.79 8.60 -3.74
CA VAL A 80 21.83 7.71 -3.22
C VAL A 80 21.78 6.43 -4.04
N GLN A 81 22.84 6.19 -4.82
CA GLN A 81 22.98 4.94 -5.55
C GLN A 81 23.46 3.85 -4.58
N LEU A 82 22.68 2.78 -4.48
CA LEU A 82 23.01 1.62 -3.63
C LEU A 82 23.85 0.59 -4.37
N GLY A 83 23.71 0.48 -5.69
CA GLY A 83 24.39 -0.48 -6.52
C GLY A 83 23.99 -0.36 -7.99
N GLU A 84 24.29 -1.40 -8.76
CA GLU A 84 23.91 -1.54 -10.17
C GLU A 84 23.53 -2.98 -10.47
N ILE A 85 22.60 -3.18 -11.40
CA ILE A 85 22.22 -4.49 -11.91
C ILE A 85 22.25 -4.51 -13.43
N PRO A 86 22.30 -5.68 -14.08
CA PRO A 86 22.20 -5.77 -15.54
C PRO A 86 20.91 -5.14 -16.06
N GLN A 87 21.06 -4.30 -17.09
CA GLN A 87 19.92 -3.74 -17.81
C GLN A 87 19.45 -4.70 -18.89
N VAL A 88 18.13 -4.69 -19.15
CA VAL A 88 17.55 -5.41 -20.29
C VAL A 88 17.66 -4.56 -21.56
N GLU A 89 17.66 -5.19 -22.74
CA GLU A 89 17.80 -4.48 -24.02
C GLU A 89 16.64 -3.54 -24.33
N HIS A 90 15.44 -3.81 -23.77
CA HIS A 90 14.26 -2.95 -23.93
C HIS A 90 13.51 -2.80 -22.61
N THR A 91 13.12 -1.56 -22.26
CA THR A 91 12.27 -1.25 -21.11
C THR A 91 10.96 -0.63 -21.55
N TYR A 92 9.84 -1.05 -20.94
CA TYR A 92 8.52 -0.50 -21.21
C TYR A 92 8.31 0.85 -20.52
N GLN A 93 7.45 1.69 -21.12
CA GLN A 93 6.98 2.90 -20.47
C GLN A 93 6.17 2.55 -19.23
N TYR A 94 6.40 3.29 -18.15
CA TYR A 94 5.60 3.15 -16.92
C TYR A 94 5.32 4.49 -16.25
N PHE A 95 4.30 4.48 -15.37
CA PHE A 95 3.95 5.60 -14.53
C PHE A 95 4.63 5.52 -13.17
N LEU A 96 5.13 6.66 -12.74
CA LEU A 96 5.71 6.88 -11.43
C LEU A 96 5.04 8.11 -10.78
N HIS A 97 4.56 7.93 -9.58
CA HIS A 97 4.25 9.03 -8.65
C HIS A 97 5.02 8.80 -7.35
N SER A 98 4.38 8.71 -6.18
CA SER A 98 5.05 8.26 -4.95
C SER A 98 5.57 6.82 -5.07
N TYR A 99 4.86 5.98 -5.83
CA TYR A 99 5.22 4.60 -6.17
C TYR A 99 5.00 4.34 -7.66
N PRO A 100 5.76 3.43 -8.30
CA PRO A 100 5.45 2.95 -9.64
C PRO A 100 4.14 2.16 -9.65
N PHE A 101 3.21 2.41 -10.58
CA PHE A 101 1.87 1.83 -10.48
C PHE A 101 1.30 1.17 -11.73
N GLY A 102 1.89 1.36 -12.91
CA GLY A 102 1.38 0.70 -14.10
C GLY A 102 2.23 0.95 -15.33
N ASN A 103 2.27 0.00 -16.26
CA ASN A 103 3.00 0.12 -17.51
C ASN A 103 2.09 0.09 -18.74
N GLU A 104 2.65 0.43 -19.90
CA GLU A 104 1.96 0.47 -21.20
C GLU A 104 1.46 -0.90 -21.69
N LYS A 105 1.86 -2.00 -21.05
CA LYS A 105 1.43 -3.36 -21.36
C LYS A 105 0.21 -3.81 -20.56
N GLY A 106 -0.25 -2.97 -19.62
CA GLY A 106 -1.42 -3.26 -18.79
C GLY A 106 -1.11 -4.04 -17.51
N LEU A 107 0.15 -4.16 -17.14
CA LEU A 107 0.56 -4.62 -15.82
C LEU A 107 0.42 -3.45 -14.83
N LEU A 108 -0.34 -3.66 -13.76
CA LEU A 108 -0.72 -2.65 -12.77
C LEU A 108 -0.33 -3.12 -11.37
N MET A 109 0.07 -2.18 -10.51
CA MET A 109 0.52 -2.47 -9.15
C MET A 109 -0.02 -1.44 -8.15
N GLY A 110 -0.20 -1.88 -6.90
CA GLY A 110 -0.31 -1.07 -5.70
C GLY A 110 0.73 -1.55 -4.70
N GLU A 111 0.99 -0.76 -3.67
CA GLU A 111 1.97 -1.08 -2.63
C GLU A 111 1.42 -0.73 -1.25
N THR A 112 1.75 -1.55 -0.26
CA THR A 112 1.35 -1.34 1.12
C THR A 112 2.45 -1.78 2.06
N THR A 113 3.10 -0.81 2.71
CA THR A 113 4.03 -1.10 3.80
C THR A 113 3.34 -1.92 4.89
N GLN A 114 3.92 -3.01 5.30
CA GLN A 114 3.35 -3.85 6.36
C GLN A 114 4.34 -4.06 7.51
N GLY A 115 3.79 -4.35 8.70
CA GLY A 115 4.60 -4.73 9.84
C GLY A 115 5.28 -6.07 9.62
N GLY A 116 6.35 -6.32 10.36
CA GLY A 116 7.07 -7.59 10.32
C GLY A 116 7.71 -7.95 11.65
N ALA A 117 8.34 -9.09 11.71
CA ALA A 117 9.15 -9.51 12.83
C ALA A 117 10.46 -8.69 12.84
N ARG A 118 10.89 -8.19 14.01
CA ARG A 118 12.12 -7.37 14.10
C ARG A 118 13.38 -8.09 13.63
N ALA A 119 13.39 -9.40 13.66
CA ALA A 119 14.51 -10.21 13.19
C ALA A 119 14.74 -10.08 11.67
N THR A 120 13.73 -9.67 10.91
CA THR A 120 13.83 -9.46 9.46
C THR A 120 14.34 -8.06 9.08
N ALA A 121 14.88 -7.29 10.03
CA ALA A 121 15.43 -5.96 9.77
C ALA A 121 16.50 -5.98 8.66
N ASN A 122 16.62 -4.84 7.97
CA ASN A 122 17.52 -4.67 6.82
C ASN A 122 18.98 -5.02 7.11
N SER A 123 19.60 -5.69 6.16
CA SER A 123 21.05 -5.64 6.02
C SER A 123 21.49 -4.30 5.40
N PRO A 124 22.61 -3.71 5.86
CA PRO A 124 23.19 -2.53 5.20
C PRO A 124 23.69 -2.83 3.78
N ASP A 125 23.95 -4.09 3.45
CA ASP A 125 24.47 -4.54 2.16
C ASP A 125 23.35 -4.88 1.16
N ALA A 126 22.09 -4.92 1.60
CA ALA A 126 20.92 -5.11 0.73
C ALA A 126 20.60 -3.84 -0.05
N ILE A 127 20.25 -3.97 -1.34
CA ILE A 127 20.03 -2.81 -2.23
C ILE A 127 18.64 -2.72 -2.86
N MET A 128 17.82 -3.78 -2.83
CA MET A 128 16.50 -3.79 -3.47
C MET A 128 15.41 -3.25 -2.54
N THR A 129 15.00 -2.00 -2.76
CA THR A 129 13.78 -1.45 -2.15
C THR A 129 12.54 -1.91 -2.90
N ILE A 130 11.36 -1.82 -2.27
CA ILE A 130 10.12 -2.24 -2.92
C ILE A 130 9.81 -1.38 -4.14
N GLU A 131 10.05 -0.08 -4.09
CA GLU A 131 9.83 0.85 -5.20
C GLU A 131 10.74 0.52 -6.40
N GLN A 132 11.99 0.10 -6.12
CA GLN A 132 12.90 -0.33 -7.18
C GLN A 132 12.46 -1.66 -7.80
N LEU A 133 12.01 -2.61 -6.99
CA LEU A 133 11.46 -3.88 -7.47
C LEU A 133 10.23 -3.66 -8.35
N GLN A 134 9.28 -2.80 -7.92
CA GLN A 134 8.13 -2.41 -8.74
C GLN A 134 8.56 -1.75 -10.06
N ALA A 135 9.52 -0.80 -10.02
CA ALA A 135 10.01 -0.14 -11.21
C ALA A 135 10.63 -1.13 -12.20
N PHE A 136 11.48 -2.06 -11.74
CA PHE A 136 12.08 -3.07 -12.60
C PHE A 136 11.03 -4.04 -13.17
N ALA A 137 10.04 -4.44 -12.37
CA ALA A 137 8.96 -5.28 -12.84
C ALA A 137 8.12 -4.58 -13.93
N LEU A 138 7.74 -3.32 -13.73
CA LEU A 138 6.98 -2.55 -14.72
C LEU A 138 7.79 -2.27 -16.00
N GLN A 139 9.12 -2.10 -15.89
CA GLN A 139 10.00 -1.94 -17.04
C GLN A 139 10.17 -3.21 -17.89
N ARG A 140 10.05 -4.40 -17.29
CA ARG A 140 10.55 -5.66 -17.86
C ARG A 140 9.47 -6.72 -18.07
N CYS A 141 8.32 -6.61 -17.40
CA CYS A 141 7.28 -7.64 -17.35
C CYS A 141 5.98 -7.18 -17.99
N THR A 142 5.20 -8.16 -18.47
CA THR A 142 3.89 -7.95 -19.10
C THR A 142 2.76 -8.61 -18.32
N THR A 143 3.09 -9.54 -17.43
CA THR A 143 2.14 -10.30 -16.63
C THR A 143 2.48 -10.23 -15.14
N ALA A 144 1.46 -10.46 -14.30
CA ALA A 144 1.63 -10.51 -12.85
C ALA A 144 2.62 -11.60 -12.41
N ARG A 145 2.57 -12.75 -13.05
CA ARG A 145 3.46 -13.90 -12.74
C ARG A 145 4.93 -13.59 -13.05
N GLU A 146 5.19 -13.00 -14.23
CA GLU A 146 6.56 -12.55 -14.58
C GLU A 146 7.08 -11.53 -13.56
N ALA A 147 6.24 -10.57 -13.15
CA ALA A 147 6.60 -9.55 -12.17
C ALA A 147 6.96 -10.15 -10.80
N ILE A 148 6.15 -11.09 -10.30
CA ILE A 148 6.39 -11.78 -9.03
C ILE A 148 7.74 -12.51 -9.05
N LEU A 149 7.98 -13.31 -10.09
CA LEU A 149 9.22 -14.08 -10.20
C LEU A 149 10.45 -13.19 -10.36
N LEU A 150 10.33 -12.10 -11.13
CA LEU A 150 11.43 -11.12 -11.28
C LEU A 150 11.73 -10.41 -9.96
N MET A 151 10.71 -9.90 -9.26
CA MET A 151 10.90 -9.21 -7.98
C MET A 151 11.50 -10.13 -6.93
N GLY A 152 11.00 -11.37 -6.85
CA GLY A 152 11.56 -12.39 -5.95
C GLY A 152 13.04 -12.68 -6.25
N ALA A 153 13.37 -12.97 -7.50
CA ALA A 153 14.75 -13.27 -7.92
C ALA A 153 15.72 -12.10 -7.65
N LEU A 154 15.32 -10.86 -7.98
CA LEU A 154 16.15 -9.68 -7.70
C LEU A 154 16.36 -9.47 -6.20
N ALA A 155 15.33 -9.67 -5.39
CA ALA A 155 15.44 -9.52 -3.95
C ALA A 155 16.30 -10.64 -3.31
N GLU A 156 16.19 -11.87 -3.79
CA GLU A 156 17.05 -12.96 -3.36
C GLU A 156 18.52 -12.71 -3.70
N GLU A 157 18.81 -12.25 -4.92
CA GLU A 157 20.18 -12.04 -5.40
C GLU A 157 20.85 -10.82 -4.76
N TYR A 158 20.13 -9.68 -4.68
CA TYR A 158 20.71 -8.39 -4.29
C TYR A 158 20.32 -7.94 -2.87
N GLY A 159 19.55 -8.74 -2.15
CA GLY A 159 19.06 -8.44 -0.81
C GLY A 159 17.92 -7.44 -0.79
N TYR A 160 16.84 -7.78 -0.07
CA TYR A 160 15.72 -6.89 0.14
C TYR A 160 16.04 -5.85 1.21
N ARG A 161 15.82 -4.58 0.86
CA ARG A 161 15.95 -3.42 1.74
C ARG A 161 14.60 -2.77 1.91
N GLU A 162 14.07 -2.87 3.08
CA GLU A 162 12.82 -2.25 3.46
C GLU A 162 12.96 -0.71 3.50
N SER A 163 11.94 0.01 3.03
CA SER A 163 11.96 1.46 2.91
C SER A 163 11.32 2.19 4.09
N CYS A 164 10.29 1.62 4.70
CA CYS A 164 9.46 2.31 5.69
C CYS A 164 9.22 1.54 6.99
N ASN A 165 9.22 0.22 6.96
CA ASN A 165 8.95 -0.66 8.11
C ASN A 165 9.74 -1.97 7.94
N LEU A 166 9.20 -3.11 8.34
CA LEU A 166 9.92 -4.40 8.31
C LEU A 166 9.50 -5.31 7.16
N GLY A 167 8.42 -5.01 6.47
CA GLY A 167 7.95 -5.79 5.34
C GLY A 167 7.09 -4.96 4.41
N GLU A 168 6.92 -5.46 3.19
CA GLU A 168 6.11 -4.81 2.17
C GLU A 168 5.19 -5.81 1.47
N CYS A 169 4.11 -5.28 0.94
CA CYS A 169 3.18 -6.00 0.09
C CYS A 169 3.02 -5.25 -1.23
N VAL A 170 3.10 -5.97 -2.35
CA VAL A 170 2.71 -5.46 -3.66
C VAL A 170 1.45 -6.18 -4.12
N THR A 171 0.42 -5.41 -4.41
CA THR A 171 -0.78 -5.89 -5.09
C THR A 171 -0.58 -5.75 -6.59
N ILE A 172 -0.80 -6.82 -7.35
CA ILE A 172 -0.46 -6.89 -8.77
C ILE A 172 -1.67 -7.35 -9.55
N ALA A 173 -1.96 -6.69 -10.65
CA ALA A 173 -3.01 -7.06 -11.59
C ALA A 173 -2.51 -6.99 -13.03
N ASP A 174 -2.82 -8.02 -13.79
CA ASP A 174 -2.87 -7.98 -15.25
C ASP A 174 -4.32 -8.25 -15.70
N GLY A 175 -4.60 -8.21 -17.00
CA GLY A 175 -5.98 -8.39 -17.48
C GLY A 175 -6.62 -9.74 -17.13
N LYS A 176 -5.90 -10.67 -16.54
CA LYS A 176 -6.34 -12.04 -16.25
C LYS A 176 -6.41 -12.36 -14.76
N GLU A 177 -5.48 -11.84 -13.97
CA GLU A 177 -5.24 -12.29 -12.60
C GLU A 177 -4.96 -11.12 -11.66
N ALA A 178 -5.33 -11.30 -10.37
CA ALA A 178 -4.96 -10.45 -9.26
C ALA A 178 -4.10 -11.25 -8.27
N TRP A 179 -3.00 -10.66 -7.81
CA TRP A 179 -2.03 -11.29 -6.92
C TRP A 179 -1.64 -10.39 -5.76
N MET A 180 -1.31 -11.00 -4.64
CA MET A 180 -0.67 -10.36 -3.50
C MET A 180 0.72 -10.97 -3.32
N PHE A 181 1.75 -10.11 -3.34
CA PHE A 181 3.15 -10.47 -3.11
C PHE A 181 3.62 -9.83 -1.81
N GLU A 182 4.09 -10.64 -0.86
CA GLU A 182 4.61 -10.18 0.42
C GLU A 182 6.09 -10.52 0.55
N ILE A 183 6.89 -9.59 1.09
CA ILE A 183 8.34 -9.71 1.15
C ILE A 183 8.91 -9.18 2.47
N TYR A 184 9.96 -9.84 2.96
CA TYR A 184 10.72 -9.47 4.16
C TYR A 184 12.21 -9.69 3.95
N GLY A 185 13.04 -8.98 4.70
CA GLY A 185 14.48 -9.24 4.77
C GLY A 185 14.81 -10.52 5.54
N VAL A 186 16.07 -10.91 5.47
CA VAL A 186 16.61 -12.10 6.15
C VAL A 186 17.51 -11.73 7.35
N GLY A 187 17.38 -10.48 7.81
CA GLY A 187 18.08 -9.98 8.98
C GLY A 187 19.32 -9.12 8.68
N PRO A 188 19.80 -8.37 9.67
CA PRO A 188 20.80 -7.30 9.48
C PRO A 188 22.21 -7.82 9.21
N LEU A 189 22.48 -9.11 9.35
CA LEU A 189 23.81 -9.70 9.16
C LEU A 189 24.04 -10.28 7.78
N TRP A 190 22.99 -10.36 6.94
CA TRP A 190 23.09 -10.90 5.60
C TRP A 190 24.07 -10.07 4.73
N LYS A 191 24.81 -10.78 3.87
CA LYS A 191 25.72 -10.19 2.88
C LYS A 191 25.57 -10.87 1.52
N PRO A 192 25.87 -10.15 0.42
CA PRO A 192 25.93 -10.77 -0.89
C PRO A 192 26.81 -12.03 -0.88
N GLY A 193 26.23 -13.14 -1.32
CA GLY A 193 26.90 -14.45 -1.32
C GLY A 193 26.57 -15.37 -0.14
N ASP A 194 25.86 -14.90 0.88
CA ASP A 194 25.42 -15.74 2.02
C ASP A 194 24.18 -16.60 1.68
N GLY A 195 23.69 -16.56 0.45
CA GLY A 195 22.42 -17.16 0.01
C GLY A 195 21.35 -16.11 -0.26
N PRO A 196 20.06 -16.50 -0.36
CA PRO A 196 19.00 -15.57 -0.69
C PRO A 196 18.88 -14.41 0.32
N GLY A 197 18.84 -13.18 -0.19
CA GLY A 197 18.77 -11.96 0.61
C GLY A 197 17.36 -11.47 0.95
N ALA A 198 16.36 -12.31 0.69
CA ALA A 198 14.95 -12.04 0.98
C ALA A 198 14.19 -13.33 1.27
N VAL A 199 13.04 -13.19 1.93
CA VAL A 199 11.97 -14.19 1.93
C VAL A 199 10.71 -13.56 1.38
N TRP A 200 10.01 -14.26 0.50
CA TRP A 200 8.80 -13.76 -0.15
C TRP A 200 7.80 -14.88 -0.43
N ALA A 201 6.55 -14.50 -0.46
CA ALA A 201 5.45 -15.37 -0.90
C ALA A 201 4.45 -14.54 -1.72
N ALA A 202 3.82 -15.18 -2.69
CA ALA A 202 2.77 -14.57 -3.49
C ALA A 202 1.60 -15.52 -3.64
N GLN A 203 0.39 -14.99 -3.44
CA GLN A 203 -0.85 -15.74 -3.54
C GLN A 203 -1.80 -15.07 -4.50
N ARG A 204 -2.35 -15.86 -5.44
CA ARG A 204 -3.38 -15.41 -6.36
C ARG A 204 -4.70 -15.23 -5.63
N VAL A 205 -5.38 -14.13 -5.92
CA VAL A 205 -6.78 -13.94 -5.52
C VAL A 205 -7.66 -14.77 -6.49
N PRO A 206 -8.51 -15.67 -6.00
CA PRO A 206 -9.43 -16.40 -6.88
C PRO A 206 -10.28 -15.45 -7.73
N ASP A 207 -10.61 -15.85 -8.94
CA ASP A 207 -11.31 -14.99 -9.91
C ASP A 207 -12.62 -14.40 -9.40
N ASP A 208 -13.34 -15.11 -8.53
CA ASP A 208 -14.62 -14.69 -7.96
C ASP A 208 -14.50 -14.12 -6.53
N HIS A 209 -13.28 -13.75 -6.10
CA HIS A 209 -12.99 -13.22 -4.76
C HIS A 209 -12.48 -11.79 -4.79
N ILE A 210 -12.55 -11.18 -3.60
CA ILE A 210 -11.81 -9.96 -3.23
C ILE A 210 -10.75 -10.30 -2.19
N SER A 211 -9.70 -9.48 -2.12
CA SER A 211 -8.72 -9.47 -1.03
C SER A 211 -8.30 -8.03 -0.75
N CYS A 212 -7.60 -7.79 0.34
CA CYS A 212 -7.02 -6.47 0.61
C CYS A 212 -5.79 -6.58 1.50
N ASN A 213 -4.90 -5.58 1.39
CA ASN A 213 -3.84 -5.34 2.36
C ASN A 213 -4.04 -3.96 3.01
N VAL A 214 -3.96 -3.93 4.33
CA VAL A 214 -4.19 -2.74 5.14
C VAL A 214 -3.03 -2.51 6.12
N ASN A 215 -1.79 -2.68 5.64
CA ASN A 215 -0.56 -2.79 6.42
C ASN A 215 -0.51 -4.06 7.28
N TYR A 216 -1.14 -5.11 6.79
CA TYR A 216 -1.34 -6.39 7.46
C TYR A 216 -1.00 -7.51 6.50
N SER A 217 -0.07 -8.38 6.88
CA SER A 217 0.18 -9.61 6.13
C SER A 217 -1.08 -10.48 6.10
N MET A 218 -1.46 -10.96 4.93
CA MET A 218 -2.70 -11.70 4.69
C MET A 218 -2.47 -13.16 4.31
N ILE A 219 -1.28 -13.52 3.81
CA ILE A 219 -0.95 -14.90 3.42
C ILE A 219 -1.02 -15.80 4.66
N GLY A 220 -1.76 -16.87 4.55
CA GLY A 220 -2.13 -17.75 5.67
C GLY A 220 -1.16 -18.90 5.92
N GLU A 221 -1.74 -20.06 6.23
CA GLU A 221 -1.00 -21.28 6.51
C GLU A 221 -0.33 -21.84 5.25
N ILE A 222 0.94 -22.22 5.40
CA ILE A 222 1.75 -22.88 4.39
C ILE A 222 2.15 -24.23 4.97
N ASP A 223 1.62 -25.30 4.38
CA ASP A 223 2.04 -26.67 4.73
C ASP A 223 3.31 -27.01 3.95
N PRO A 224 4.48 -27.13 4.61
CA PRO A 224 5.75 -27.38 3.94
C PRO A 224 5.82 -28.75 3.27
N VAL A 225 4.93 -29.67 3.63
CA VAL A 225 4.95 -31.04 3.10
C VAL A 225 3.96 -31.22 1.94
N THR A 226 2.72 -30.76 2.11
CA THR A 226 1.63 -31.05 1.18
C THR A 226 1.13 -29.84 0.39
N LYS A 227 1.28 -28.63 0.93
CA LYS A 227 0.78 -27.40 0.32
C LYS A 227 1.86 -26.52 -0.27
N ARG A 228 3.15 -26.83 -0.06
CA ARG A 228 4.22 -26.09 -0.75
C ARG A 228 4.11 -26.35 -2.25
N PRO A 229 3.57 -25.40 -3.01
CA PRO A 229 3.48 -25.58 -4.46
C PRO A 229 4.85 -25.36 -5.09
N PRO A 230 5.17 -26.05 -6.16
CA PRO A 230 6.30 -25.68 -6.99
C PRO A 230 6.03 -24.33 -7.65
N ASN A 231 7.06 -23.51 -7.87
CA ASN A 231 6.98 -22.28 -8.64
C ASN A 231 6.87 -22.61 -10.14
N VAL A 232 5.69 -23.10 -10.55
CA VAL A 232 5.37 -23.43 -11.93
C VAL A 232 4.36 -22.43 -12.49
N PRO A 233 4.34 -22.22 -13.82
CA PRO A 233 3.49 -21.19 -14.42
C PRO A 233 2.00 -21.26 -14.08
N GLU A 234 1.48 -22.45 -13.82
CA GLU A 234 0.06 -22.68 -13.50
C GLU A 234 -0.26 -22.63 -12.00
N SER A 235 0.74 -22.43 -11.13
CA SER A 235 0.52 -22.36 -9.68
C SER A 235 -0.26 -21.10 -9.31
N ASP A 236 -1.20 -21.22 -8.38
CA ASP A 236 -1.89 -20.06 -7.75
C ASP A 236 -1.14 -19.57 -6.50
N PHE A 237 0.06 -20.10 -6.25
CA PHE A 237 0.91 -19.73 -5.13
C PHE A 237 2.39 -19.85 -5.50
N TYR A 238 3.17 -18.82 -5.23
CA TYR A 238 4.63 -18.83 -5.34
C TYR A 238 5.26 -18.52 -3.99
N ILE A 239 6.42 -19.13 -3.72
CA ILE A 239 7.16 -18.90 -2.48
C ILE A 239 8.65 -19.16 -2.71
N CYS A 240 9.51 -18.36 -2.08
CA CYS A 240 10.96 -18.60 -2.06
C CYS A 240 11.31 -19.93 -1.40
N ASP A 241 12.44 -20.52 -1.77
CA ASP A 241 12.85 -21.82 -1.24
C ASP A 241 13.30 -21.78 0.22
N ASN A 242 13.88 -20.64 0.64
CA ASN A 242 14.46 -20.44 1.96
C ASN A 242 13.46 -20.03 3.06
N TYR A 243 12.15 -19.93 2.79
CA TYR A 243 11.17 -19.36 3.72
C TYR A 243 11.14 -20.05 5.09
N LEU A 244 11.29 -21.38 5.12
CA LEU A 244 11.25 -22.15 6.36
C LEU A 244 12.57 -22.06 7.11
N ASP A 245 13.69 -22.27 6.40
CA ASP A 245 15.04 -22.27 7.01
C ASP A 245 15.35 -20.89 7.59
N THR A 246 15.06 -19.83 6.86
CA THR A 246 15.22 -18.45 7.36
C THR A 246 14.36 -18.18 8.61
N ALA A 247 13.12 -18.66 8.66
CA ALA A 247 12.28 -18.48 9.86
C ALA A 247 12.86 -19.18 11.09
N VAL A 248 13.44 -20.37 10.90
CA VAL A 248 14.09 -21.12 11.97
C VAL A 248 15.38 -20.43 12.42
N GLU A 249 16.22 -20.01 11.48
CA GLU A 249 17.50 -19.31 11.76
C GLU A 249 17.27 -17.99 12.50
N LEU A 250 16.23 -17.26 12.15
CA LEU A 250 15.85 -16.01 12.81
C LEU A 250 15.09 -16.24 14.13
N GLY A 251 14.81 -17.49 14.52
CA GLY A 251 14.09 -17.82 15.75
C GLY A 251 12.62 -17.42 15.72
N LEU A 252 12.01 -17.30 14.53
CA LEU A 252 10.62 -16.92 14.33
C LEU A 252 9.67 -18.14 14.33
N TYR A 253 10.22 -19.32 14.06
CA TYR A 253 9.46 -20.57 13.98
C TYR A 253 10.28 -21.75 14.50
N ASP A 254 9.62 -22.65 15.23
CA ASP A 254 10.19 -23.91 15.70
C ASP A 254 9.42 -25.09 15.08
N PRO A 255 9.98 -25.82 14.13
CA PRO A 255 9.34 -27.00 13.55
C PRO A 255 9.01 -28.10 14.57
N ALA A 256 9.71 -28.16 15.71
CA ALA A 256 9.45 -29.13 16.76
C ALA A 256 8.24 -28.79 17.63
N SER A 257 7.69 -27.57 17.51
CA SER A 257 6.51 -27.13 18.26
C SER A 257 5.24 -27.88 17.86
N GLY A 258 5.17 -28.42 16.64
CA GLY A 258 3.97 -29.02 16.07
C GLY A 258 2.91 -28.01 15.62
N GLU A 259 3.17 -26.71 15.76
CA GLU A 259 2.29 -25.66 15.26
C GLU A 259 2.42 -25.51 13.74
N PRO A 260 1.33 -25.16 13.02
CA PRO A 260 1.40 -24.93 11.58
C PRO A 260 2.24 -23.68 11.26
N PHE A 261 2.90 -23.68 10.10
CA PHE A 261 3.56 -22.50 9.59
C PHE A 261 2.53 -21.53 9.00
N VAL A 262 2.24 -20.46 9.69
CA VAL A 262 1.31 -19.41 9.23
C VAL A 262 2.13 -18.17 8.88
N TRP A 263 2.29 -17.88 7.59
CA TRP A 263 3.15 -16.80 7.08
C TRP A 263 2.88 -15.46 7.75
N LYS A 264 1.62 -15.04 7.80
CA LYS A 264 1.21 -13.77 8.43
C LYS A 264 1.52 -13.68 9.92
N TYR A 265 1.67 -14.81 10.61
CA TYR A 265 2.04 -14.82 12.03
C TYR A 265 3.55 -14.87 12.22
N VAL A 266 4.26 -15.63 11.38
CA VAL A 266 5.70 -15.81 11.46
C VAL A 266 6.42 -14.54 11.00
N TYR A 267 6.24 -14.14 9.76
CA TYR A 267 6.90 -12.97 9.19
C TYR A 267 6.12 -11.68 9.43
N GLY A 268 4.82 -11.67 9.21
CA GLY A 268 3.96 -10.49 9.33
C GLY A 268 3.68 -10.05 10.77
N ASN A 269 3.92 -10.92 11.75
CA ASN A 269 3.73 -10.63 13.18
C ASN A 269 2.35 -10.02 13.49
N VAL A 270 1.27 -10.56 12.88
CA VAL A 270 -0.09 -10.01 13.02
C VAL A 270 -0.95 -10.71 14.06
N LYS A 271 -0.48 -11.82 14.65
CA LYS A 271 -1.24 -12.59 15.66
C LYS A 271 -1.72 -11.71 16.82
N GLY A 272 -3.02 -11.71 17.05
CA GLY A 272 -3.67 -10.89 18.11
C GLY A 272 -3.76 -9.41 17.78
N LYS A 273 -3.43 -8.97 16.56
CA LYS A 273 -3.59 -7.58 16.13
C LYS A 273 -4.94 -7.38 15.45
N TRP A 274 -5.41 -6.14 15.44
CA TRP A 274 -6.71 -5.75 14.92
C TRP A 274 -6.58 -4.60 13.91
N SER A 275 -7.43 -4.62 12.87
CA SER A 275 -7.53 -3.56 11.88
C SER A 275 -8.98 -3.21 11.55
N SER A 276 -9.40 -2.00 11.90
CA SER A 276 -10.73 -1.45 11.54
C SER A 276 -10.97 -1.44 10.03
N ARG A 277 -9.92 -1.17 9.24
CA ARG A 277 -9.99 -1.13 7.77
C ARG A 277 -10.25 -2.52 7.18
N LEU A 278 -9.56 -3.55 7.67
CA LEU A 278 -9.78 -4.93 7.21
C LEU A 278 -11.22 -5.36 7.49
N TRP A 279 -11.70 -5.12 8.72
CA TRP A 279 -13.10 -5.37 9.06
C TRP A 279 -14.05 -4.59 8.14
N ARG A 280 -13.79 -3.31 7.90
CA ARG A 280 -14.69 -2.47 7.10
C ARG A 280 -14.80 -2.96 5.66
N ILE A 281 -13.68 -3.31 5.01
CA ILE A 281 -13.66 -3.82 3.64
C ILE A 281 -14.45 -5.14 3.55
N PHE A 282 -14.16 -6.10 4.43
CA PHE A 282 -14.82 -7.40 4.44
C PHE A 282 -16.30 -7.28 4.75
N SER A 283 -16.69 -6.51 5.78
CA SER A 283 -18.10 -6.33 6.15
C SER A 283 -18.91 -5.54 5.13
N THR A 284 -18.27 -4.73 4.29
CA THR A 284 -18.93 -3.98 3.22
C THR A 284 -19.13 -4.84 1.96
N LEU A 285 -18.11 -5.59 1.54
CA LEU A 285 -18.16 -6.36 0.29
C LEU A 285 -18.73 -7.77 0.47
N ASN A 286 -18.64 -8.33 1.67
CA ASN A 286 -19.23 -9.63 2.02
C ASN A 286 -19.95 -9.54 3.38
N PRO A 287 -21.06 -8.81 3.49
CA PRO A 287 -21.82 -8.68 4.74
C PRO A 287 -22.38 -10.02 5.26
N SER A 288 -22.65 -10.99 4.39
CA SER A 288 -23.15 -12.33 4.81
C SER A 288 -22.14 -13.11 5.65
N GLY A 289 -20.85 -12.76 5.59
CA GLY A 289 -19.79 -13.37 6.39
C GLY A 289 -19.86 -13.04 7.89
N ASN A 290 -20.64 -12.03 8.29
CA ASN A 290 -20.83 -11.62 9.70
C ASN A 290 -19.51 -11.43 10.45
N TRP A 291 -18.60 -10.66 9.89
CA TRP A 291 -17.22 -10.48 10.32
C TRP A 291 -17.11 -9.90 11.73
N PRO A 292 -16.42 -10.58 12.68
CA PRO A 292 -16.25 -10.06 14.03
C PRO A 292 -15.32 -8.84 14.03
N TYR A 293 -15.78 -7.71 14.59
CA TYR A 293 -15.08 -6.42 14.57
C TYR A 293 -13.67 -6.48 15.19
N GLU A 294 -13.47 -7.27 16.26
CA GLU A 294 -12.26 -7.25 17.08
C GLU A 294 -11.26 -8.39 16.83
N LYS A 295 -11.48 -9.24 15.79
CA LYS A 295 -10.67 -10.43 15.53
C LYS A 295 -10.22 -10.54 14.07
N THR A 296 -9.63 -9.49 13.57
CA THR A 296 -9.28 -9.43 12.13
C THR A 296 -8.03 -10.24 11.75
N ASP A 297 -7.22 -10.67 12.71
CA ASP A 297 -6.08 -11.56 12.47
C ASP A 297 -6.50 -12.98 12.05
N ASP A 298 -7.71 -13.39 12.37
CA ASP A 298 -8.29 -14.67 11.95
C ASP A 298 -8.95 -14.62 10.56
N TYR A 299 -9.04 -13.44 9.94
CA TYR A 299 -9.68 -13.29 8.62
C TYR A 299 -8.94 -14.09 7.54
N PRO A 300 -9.67 -14.68 6.59
CA PRO A 300 -9.07 -15.41 5.48
C PRO A 300 -8.34 -14.45 4.54
N PHE A 301 -7.47 -15.01 3.70
CA PHE A 301 -6.75 -14.26 2.66
C PHE A 301 -7.70 -13.54 1.70
N SER A 302 -8.79 -14.16 1.30
CA SER A 302 -9.77 -13.62 0.36
C SER A 302 -11.17 -14.15 0.65
N VAL A 303 -12.20 -13.43 0.18
CA VAL A 303 -13.60 -13.84 0.27
C VAL A 303 -14.33 -13.56 -1.04
N LYS A 304 -15.36 -14.34 -1.31
CA LYS A 304 -16.29 -14.05 -2.39
C LYS A 304 -17.21 -12.91 -1.94
N PRO A 305 -17.29 -11.80 -2.68
CA PRO A 305 -18.21 -10.72 -2.35
C PRO A 305 -19.66 -11.18 -2.55
N ASP A 306 -20.60 -10.63 -1.77
CA ASP A 306 -22.02 -10.98 -1.89
C ASP A 306 -22.61 -10.46 -3.21
N GLU A 307 -22.12 -9.31 -3.69
CA GLU A 307 -22.49 -8.72 -4.97
C GLU A 307 -21.22 -8.43 -5.78
N LYS A 308 -21.37 -8.35 -7.12
CA LYS A 308 -20.24 -7.97 -7.98
C LYS A 308 -19.80 -6.53 -7.71
N VAL A 309 -18.49 -6.33 -7.72
CA VAL A 309 -17.82 -5.10 -7.34
C VAL A 309 -17.47 -4.27 -8.59
N SER A 310 -17.82 -3.01 -8.61
CA SER A 310 -17.40 -2.05 -9.63
C SER A 310 -16.22 -1.19 -9.12
N VAL A 311 -15.56 -0.48 -10.04
CA VAL A 311 -14.57 0.55 -9.68
C VAL A 311 -15.20 1.61 -8.75
N PHE A 312 -16.48 1.93 -8.94
CA PHE A 312 -17.17 2.93 -8.12
C PHE A 312 -17.38 2.46 -6.68
N ASP A 313 -17.59 1.17 -6.44
CA ASP A 313 -17.70 0.60 -5.09
C ASP A 313 -16.35 0.71 -4.36
N ILE A 314 -15.22 0.52 -5.06
CA ILE A 314 -13.89 0.74 -4.48
C ILE A 314 -13.62 2.22 -4.22
N ILE A 315 -14.06 3.13 -5.09
CA ILE A 315 -13.99 4.58 -4.85
C ILE A 315 -14.77 4.95 -3.59
N GLU A 316 -16.00 4.44 -3.40
CA GLU A 316 -16.79 4.70 -2.19
C GLU A 316 -16.16 4.09 -0.93
N LEU A 317 -15.54 2.90 -1.03
CA LEU A 317 -14.75 2.34 0.08
C LEU A 317 -13.55 3.24 0.43
N TYR A 318 -12.87 3.79 -0.57
CA TYR A 318 -11.76 4.72 -0.32
C TYR A 318 -12.21 6.05 0.27
N ARG A 319 -13.50 6.40 0.16
CA ARG A 319 -14.14 7.56 0.82
C ARG A 319 -14.66 7.24 2.22
N ASP A 320 -14.63 5.98 2.63
CA ASP A 320 -15.22 5.53 3.89
C ASP A 320 -14.51 6.11 5.11
N VAL A 321 -15.31 6.62 6.03
CA VAL A 321 -14.89 7.22 7.30
C VAL A 321 -15.59 6.56 8.50
N MET A 322 -15.98 5.30 8.36
CA MET A 322 -16.62 4.48 9.40
C MET A 322 -18.00 4.99 9.84
N THR A 323 -18.68 5.82 9.07
CA THR A 323 -20.00 6.37 9.44
C THR A 323 -21.00 5.25 9.76
N GLY A 324 -21.71 5.37 10.88
CA GLY A 324 -22.74 4.41 11.34
C GLY A 324 -22.18 3.07 11.84
N THR A 325 -20.88 2.98 12.10
CA THR A 325 -20.21 1.77 12.61
C THR A 325 -19.73 1.98 14.06
N PRO A 326 -19.24 0.92 14.73
CA PRO A 326 -18.60 1.09 16.05
C PRO A 326 -17.38 2.03 16.03
N GLY A 327 -16.79 2.28 14.87
CA GLY A 327 -15.67 3.18 14.66
C GLY A 327 -16.04 4.63 14.31
N ASP A 328 -17.29 5.00 14.32
CA ASP A 328 -17.77 6.34 13.93
C ASP A 328 -17.35 7.41 14.93
N MET A 329 -16.23 8.07 14.67
CA MET A 329 -15.73 9.15 15.53
C MET A 329 -16.58 10.43 15.46
N GLU A 330 -17.35 10.62 14.37
CA GLU A 330 -18.25 11.78 14.21
C GLU A 330 -19.51 11.66 15.08
N ALA A 331 -19.97 10.43 15.36
CA ALA A 331 -21.12 10.17 16.20
C ALA A 331 -20.83 10.30 17.70
N ASN A 332 -19.58 10.53 18.12
CA ASN A 332 -19.21 10.62 19.52
C ASN A 332 -19.94 11.77 20.22
N GLU A 333 -20.50 11.47 21.41
CA GLU A 333 -21.27 12.44 22.22
C GLU A 333 -20.45 13.67 22.66
N ALA A 334 -19.13 13.57 22.73
CA ALA A 334 -18.25 14.68 23.06
C ALA A 334 -18.34 15.86 22.06
N TRP A 335 -18.92 15.65 20.88
CA TRP A 335 -19.21 16.71 19.92
C TRP A 335 -20.49 17.51 20.25
N LEU A 336 -21.30 17.07 21.22
CA LEU A 336 -22.54 17.73 21.58
C LEU A 336 -22.29 18.88 22.57
N TYR A 337 -22.99 19.99 22.35
CA TYR A 337 -22.97 21.13 23.28
C TYR A 337 -24.36 21.76 23.38
N LYS A 338 -24.60 22.49 24.48
CA LYS A 338 -25.86 23.24 24.65
C LYS A 338 -25.70 24.59 23.93
N ASN A 339 -26.61 24.87 22.99
CA ASN A 339 -26.68 26.16 22.31
C ASN A 339 -27.27 27.26 23.24
N SER A 340 -27.41 28.50 22.72
CA SER A 340 -27.96 29.63 23.51
C SER A 340 -29.40 29.45 23.96
N LYS A 341 -30.15 28.48 23.41
CA LYS A 341 -31.51 28.11 23.79
C LYS A 341 -31.54 26.95 24.78
N GLY A 342 -30.40 26.40 25.17
CA GLY A 342 -30.29 25.24 26.06
C GLY A 342 -30.49 23.89 25.34
N GLU A 343 -30.65 23.87 24.03
CA GLU A 343 -30.83 22.65 23.23
C GLU A 343 -29.49 21.96 23.01
N LEU A 344 -29.44 20.62 23.08
CA LEU A 344 -28.27 19.83 22.77
C LEU A 344 -28.12 19.71 21.27
N VAL A 345 -27.02 20.23 20.73
CA VAL A 345 -26.76 20.27 19.28
C VAL A 345 -25.36 19.77 18.95
N LYS A 346 -25.18 19.16 17.77
CA LYS A 346 -23.88 18.72 17.26
C LYS A 346 -23.04 19.94 16.85
N SER A 347 -21.79 19.94 17.23
CA SER A 347 -20.82 20.97 16.85
C SER A 347 -20.59 21.00 15.33
N GLY A 348 -20.51 22.18 14.73
CA GLY A 348 -20.04 22.35 13.35
C GLY A 348 -18.61 21.83 13.09
N LEU A 349 -17.86 21.58 14.18
CA LEU A 349 -16.51 21.00 14.15
C LEU A 349 -16.51 19.47 14.18
N ALA A 350 -17.65 18.83 14.48
CA ALA A 350 -17.73 17.36 14.51
C ALA A 350 -17.26 16.80 13.15
N THR A 351 -16.34 15.85 13.20
CA THR A 351 -15.69 15.28 12.02
C THR A 351 -15.35 13.80 12.26
N PRO A 352 -15.45 12.95 11.24
CA PRO A 352 -15.00 11.56 11.32
C PRO A 352 -13.46 11.43 11.29
N GLN A 353 -12.73 12.53 11.07
CA GLN A 353 -11.27 12.57 10.97
C GLN A 353 -10.70 13.62 11.95
N PRO A 354 -10.96 13.54 13.26
CA PRO A 354 -10.44 14.52 14.21
C PRO A 354 -8.94 14.41 14.36
N GLY A 355 -8.24 15.55 14.36
CA GLY A 355 -6.81 15.63 14.67
C GLY A 355 -6.51 15.15 16.09
N THR A 356 -5.24 14.84 16.36
CA THR A 356 -4.79 14.28 17.65
C THR A 356 -5.17 15.19 18.82
N GLU A 357 -5.04 16.50 18.66
CA GLU A 357 -5.37 17.48 19.69
C GLU A 357 -6.85 17.46 20.06
N PHE A 358 -7.74 17.39 19.05
CA PHE A 358 -9.17 17.27 19.30
C PHE A 358 -9.54 15.93 19.94
N ARG A 359 -8.95 14.82 19.48
CA ARG A 359 -9.19 13.52 20.12
C ARG A 359 -8.81 13.52 21.59
N ASN A 360 -7.62 14.03 21.90
CA ASN A 360 -7.13 14.11 23.28
C ASN A 360 -8.02 15.03 24.14
N LEU A 361 -8.42 16.19 23.60
CA LEU A 361 -9.27 17.13 24.33
C LEU A 361 -10.66 16.57 24.64
N LEU A 362 -11.23 15.83 23.69
CA LEU A 362 -12.59 15.31 23.77
C LEU A 362 -12.67 13.86 24.27
N GLY A 363 -11.54 13.21 24.50
CA GLY A 363 -11.50 11.80 24.93
C GLY A 363 -11.99 10.83 23.84
N ILE A 364 -11.86 11.21 22.55
CA ILE A 364 -12.30 10.37 21.42
C ILE A 364 -11.20 9.35 21.11
N THR A 365 -11.56 8.06 21.22
CA THR A 365 -10.67 6.97 20.82
C THR A 365 -10.38 7.01 19.32
N ASN A 366 -9.11 6.88 18.95
CA ASN A 366 -8.72 6.85 17.55
C ASN A 366 -9.16 5.56 16.88
N VAL A 367 -9.92 5.67 15.81
CA VAL A 367 -10.20 4.56 14.89
C VAL A 367 -9.60 4.90 13.54
N ARG A 368 -8.87 3.95 12.95
CA ARG A 368 -8.23 4.15 11.65
C ARG A 368 -9.25 3.97 10.52
N ASN A 369 -9.68 5.08 9.94
CA ASN A 369 -10.54 5.10 8.75
C ASN A 369 -9.79 4.60 7.51
N ILE A 370 -10.51 4.23 6.45
CA ILE A 370 -9.92 4.02 5.11
C ILE A 370 -9.48 5.38 4.57
N ALA A 371 -10.38 6.34 4.45
CA ALA A 371 -10.03 7.73 4.13
C ALA A 371 -9.34 8.42 5.29
N VAL A 372 -8.20 9.06 5.05
CA VAL A 372 -7.51 9.88 6.06
C VAL A 372 -7.03 11.20 5.47
N GLN A 373 -6.82 12.17 6.38
CA GLN A 373 -6.32 13.50 5.99
C GLN A 373 -4.88 13.50 5.50
N SER A 374 -4.11 12.47 5.83
CA SER A 374 -2.71 12.32 5.41
C SER A 374 -2.55 11.68 4.04
N THR A 375 -3.62 11.22 3.40
CA THR A 375 -3.54 10.69 2.03
C THR A 375 -3.00 11.75 1.08
N SER A 376 -1.91 11.46 0.39
CA SER A 376 -1.31 12.33 -0.62
C SER A 376 -1.89 12.07 -2.01
N SER A 377 -2.19 10.81 -2.31
CA SER A 377 -2.85 10.35 -3.52
C SER A 377 -3.46 8.98 -3.31
N PHE A 378 -4.32 8.57 -4.22
CA PHE A 378 -4.87 7.22 -4.27
C PHE A 378 -5.23 6.88 -5.71
N PHE A 379 -5.31 5.59 -6.00
CA PHE A 379 -5.74 5.14 -7.31
C PHE A 379 -6.42 3.79 -7.26
N ILE A 380 -7.29 3.56 -8.23
CA ILE A 380 -7.90 2.27 -8.51
C ILE A 380 -7.47 1.88 -9.92
N ASN A 381 -6.64 0.89 -10.02
CA ASN A 381 -6.14 0.33 -11.26
C ASN A 381 -7.12 -0.73 -11.76
N GLN A 382 -7.61 -0.57 -12.99
CA GLN A 382 -8.53 -1.47 -13.65
C GLN A 382 -7.92 -1.94 -14.97
N THR A 383 -7.81 -3.25 -15.16
CA THR A 383 -7.23 -3.83 -16.37
C THR A 383 -8.16 -4.86 -17.00
N ARG A 384 -8.21 -4.90 -18.34
CA ARG A 384 -9.17 -5.63 -19.16
C ARG A 384 -8.47 -6.32 -20.32
N ASP A 385 -8.46 -7.65 -20.33
CA ASP A 385 -7.75 -8.47 -21.34
C ASP A 385 -8.46 -8.53 -22.70
N TRP A 386 -9.74 -8.17 -22.77
CA TRP A 386 -10.49 -8.12 -24.02
C TRP A 386 -10.34 -6.80 -24.81
N LEU A 387 -9.55 -5.88 -24.29
CA LEU A 387 -9.21 -4.61 -24.95
C LEU A 387 -7.71 -4.53 -25.20
N PRO A 388 -7.28 -3.80 -26.25
CA PRO A 388 -5.87 -3.49 -26.42
C PRO A 388 -5.30 -2.82 -25.16
N PRO A 389 -4.05 -3.11 -24.75
CA PRO A 389 -3.44 -2.55 -23.53
C PRO A 389 -3.53 -1.02 -23.44
N GLU A 390 -3.49 -0.33 -24.59
CA GLU A 390 -3.54 1.13 -24.70
C GLU A 390 -4.82 1.74 -24.12
N ILE A 391 -5.92 0.99 -24.13
CA ILE A 391 -7.21 1.39 -23.59
C ILE A 391 -7.78 0.41 -22.58
N GLY A 392 -7.17 -0.76 -22.45
CA GLY A 392 -7.55 -1.82 -21.51
C GLY A 392 -7.17 -1.50 -20.08
N ALA A 393 -6.03 -0.84 -19.86
CA ALA A 393 -5.51 -0.50 -18.55
C ALA A 393 -5.76 0.98 -18.21
N ILE A 394 -6.51 1.21 -17.14
CA ILE A 394 -6.87 2.54 -16.61
C ILE A 394 -6.51 2.61 -15.14
N SER A 395 -5.83 3.68 -14.73
CA SER A 395 -5.73 4.09 -13.34
C SER A 395 -6.71 5.23 -13.06
N TRP A 396 -7.66 5.01 -12.18
CA TRP A 396 -8.57 6.05 -11.67
C TRP A 396 -7.86 6.76 -10.53
N PHE A 397 -7.21 7.88 -10.86
CA PHE A 397 -6.26 8.55 -9.99
C PHE A 397 -6.85 9.77 -9.29
N GLY A 398 -6.63 9.89 -7.98
CA GLY A 398 -7.05 11.00 -7.14
C GLY A 398 -5.91 11.59 -6.32
N LEU A 399 -5.96 12.90 -6.06
CA LEU A 399 -4.97 13.64 -5.27
C LEU A 399 -5.55 14.08 -3.93
N GLY A 400 -4.78 13.84 -2.86
CA GLY A 400 -5.16 14.23 -1.49
C GLY A 400 -6.15 13.28 -0.83
N ASN A 401 -6.83 13.75 0.20
CA ASN A 401 -7.79 12.98 1.00
C ASN A 401 -8.91 12.38 0.14
N SER A 402 -8.96 11.07 0.06
CA SER A 402 -9.91 10.33 -0.77
C SER A 402 -11.39 10.63 -0.46
N ARG A 403 -11.72 11.01 0.81
CA ARG A 403 -13.09 11.42 1.20
C ARG A 403 -13.59 12.63 0.42
N LYS A 404 -12.69 13.49 -0.09
CA LYS A 404 -13.01 14.80 -0.63
C LYS A 404 -12.45 15.03 -2.04
N ALA A 405 -11.67 14.09 -2.55
CA ALA A 405 -11.05 14.18 -3.87
C ALA A 405 -11.95 13.60 -4.96
N VAL A 406 -11.75 14.09 -6.17
CA VAL A 406 -12.28 13.46 -7.38
C VAL A 406 -11.24 12.55 -8.00
N VAL A 407 -11.67 11.56 -8.75
CA VAL A 407 -10.81 10.69 -9.53
C VAL A 407 -10.87 11.03 -11.01
N VAL A 408 -9.75 10.89 -11.69
CA VAL A 408 -9.64 11.06 -13.14
C VAL A 408 -9.08 9.80 -13.78
N PRO A 409 -9.59 9.36 -14.95
CA PRO A 409 -9.04 8.20 -15.64
C PRO A 409 -7.73 8.55 -16.33
N LEU A 410 -6.69 7.74 -16.05
CA LEU A 410 -5.40 7.77 -16.73
C LEU A 410 -5.20 6.45 -17.45
N PHE A 411 -5.19 6.47 -18.78
CA PHE A 411 -4.83 5.29 -19.56
C PHE A 411 -3.31 5.06 -19.48
N CYS A 412 -2.89 3.83 -19.18
CA CYS A 412 -1.49 3.54 -18.89
C CYS A 412 -0.52 3.66 -20.09
N ALA A 413 -1.03 3.83 -21.28
CA ALA A 413 -0.24 4.05 -22.51
C ALA A 413 -0.16 5.51 -22.97
N VAL A 414 -0.78 6.49 -22.26
CA VAL A 414 -0.67 7.89 -22.67
C VAL A 414 0.77 8.38 -22.56
N LYS A 415 1.14 9.28 -23.49
CA LYS A 415 2.51 9.82 -23.58
C LYS A 415 2.69 11.15 -22.85
N SER A 416 1.60 11.73 -22.34
CA SER A 416 1.63 12.97 -21.55
C SER A 416 0.41 13.10 -20.66
N VAL A 417 0.55 13.85 -19.59
CA VAL A 417 -0.54 14.29 -18.69
C VAL A 417 -0.56 15.81 -18.62
N PRO A 418 -1.67 16.44 -18.17
CA PRO A 418 -1.73 17.90 -18.02
C PRO A 418 -0.56 18.41 -17.16
N LYS A 419 0.06 19.52 -17.55
CA LYS A 419 1.22 20.09 -16.85
C LYS A 419 1.00 20.30 -15.35
N SER A 420 -0.24 20.62 -14.94
CA SER A 420 -0.57 20.80 -13.53
C SER A 420 -0.39 19.53 -12.68
N TRP A 421 -0.40 18.35 -13.29
CA TRP A 421 -0.20 17.07 -12.63
C TRP A 421 1.28 16.63 -12.55
N THR A 422 2.17 17.36 -13.24
CA THR A 422 3.62 17.06 -13.25
C THR A 422 4.43 17.99 -12.34
N ILE A 423 3.77 18.89 -11.61
CA ILE A 423 4.43 19.83 -10.71
C ILE A 423 4.59 19.22 -9.32
N VAL A 424 5.76 19.40 -8.70
CA VAL A 424 6.04 18.96 -7.32
C VAL A 424 4.94 19.44 -6.36
N ASN A 425 4.42 18.54 -5.53
CA ASN A 425 3.18 18.81 -4.82
C ASN A 425 3.07 18.22 -3.41
N ARG A 426 4.14 18.15 -2.66
CA ARG A 426 4.06 17.69 -1.26
C ARG A 426 3.35 18.71 -0.35
N SER A 427 2.60 18.22 0.64
CA SER A 427 1.83 19.06 1.57
C SER A 427 2.69 19.94 2.48
N ASP A 428 3.98 19.64 2.63
CA ASP A 428 4.96 20.43 3.40
C ASP A 428 5.75 21.43 2.55
N THR A 429 5.39 21.57 1.27
CA THR A 429 6.04 22.54 0.37
C THR A 429 5.26 23.85 0.29
N LYS A 430 5.89 24.83 -0.36
CA LYS A 430 5.22 26.09 -0.71
C LYS A 430 4.07 25.81 -1.69
N ILE A 431 2.92 26.47 -1.43
CA ILE A 431 1.75 26.38 -2.30
C ILE A 431 2.11 26.87 -3.70
N ASP A 432 1.90 26.00 -4.70
CA ASP A 432 1.94 26.35 -6.12
C ASP A 432 0.55 26.20 -6.72
N ARG A 433 -0.08 27.31 -7.07
CA ARG A 433 -1.44 27.33 -7.66
C ARG A 433 -1.52 26.70 -9.06
N ASN A 434 -0.38 26.42 -9.70
CA ASN A 434 -0.33 25.74 -10.98
C ASN A 434 -0.36 24.20 -10.81
N ALA A 435 -0.08 23.68 -9.60
CA ALA A 435 -0.14 22.26 -9.33
C ALA A 435 -1.56 21.81 -8.97
N ALA A 436 -2.05 20.76 -9.63
CA ALA A 436 -3.38 20.20 -9.41
C ALA A 436 -3.59 19.80 -7.94
N PHE A 437 -2.59 19.20 -7.30
CA PHE A 437 -2.64 18.81 -5.89
C PHE A 437 -3.13 19.94 -4.96
N TRP A 438 -2.63 21.15 -5.14
CA TRP A 438 -2.98 22.28 -4.25
C TRP A 438 -4.44 22.72 -4.39
N ALA A 439 -5.09 22.47 -5.53
CA ALA A 439 -6.52 22.71 -5.69
C ALA A 439 -7.32 21.76 -4.79
N PHE A 440 -7.04 20.45 -4.85
CA PHE A 440 -7.71 19.43 -4.03
C PHE A 440 -7.38 19.60 -2.54
N TYR A 441 -6.09 19.78 -2.22
CA TYR A 441 -5.63 19.95 -0.85
C TYR A 441 -6.24 21.19 -0.17
N THR A 442 -6.46 22.28 -0.91
CA THR A 442 -7.13 23.49 -0.40
C THR A 442 -8.59 23.18 -0.04
N VAL A 443 -9.32 22.47 -0.89
CA VAL A 443 -10.71 22.05 -0.60
C VAL A 443 -10.76 21.16 0.64
N ASP A 444 -9.84 20.19 0.74
CA ASP A 444 -9.73 19.32 1.91
C ASP A 444 -9.54 20.11 3.20
N ARG A 445 -8.56 21.02 3.24
CA ARG A 445 -8.23 21.78 4.45
C ARG A 445 -9.33 22.77 4.82
N LEU A 446 -9.89 23.50 3.88
CA LEU A 446 -10.97 24.45 4.15
C LEU A 446 -12.25 23.75 4.63
N SER A 447 -12.62 22.62 3.99
CA SER A 447 -13.80 21.87 4.42
C SER A 447 -13.63 21.23 5.81
N GLY A 448 -12.39 20.95 6.24
CA GLY A 448 -12.08 20.45 7.58
C GLY A 448 -12.27 21.48 8.69
N VAL A 449 -12.25 22.79 8.39
CA VAL A 449 -12.39 23.87 9.40
C VAL A 449 -13.78 23.84 10.05
N ARG A 450 -14.84 23.57 9.27
CA ARG A 450 -16.22 23.38 9.77
C ARG A 450 -16.89 22.25 8.96
N TYR A 451 -16.51 21.04 9.32
CA TYR A 451 -16.85 19.85 8.54
C TYR A 451 -18.36 19.72 8.28
N GLN A 452 -19.20 19.88 9.32
CA GLN A 452 -20.66 19.74 9.21
C GLN A 452 -21.30 20.75 8.27
N ASP A 453 -20.71 21.96 8.17
CA ASP A 453 -21.27 23.04 7.34
C ASP A 453 -20.76 22.96 5.90
N MET A 454 -19.55 22.43 5.68
CA MET A 454 -18.85 22.46 4.40
C MET A 454 -19.04 21.18 3.58
N MET A 455 -19.05 20.00 4.22
CA MET A 455 -19.14 18.72 3.51
C MET A 455 -20.39 18.57 2.64
N PRO A 456 -21.60 19.03 3.04
CA PRO A 456 -22.75 18.98 2.15
C PRO A 456 -22.60 19.73 0.82
N ARG A 457 -21.58 20.59 0.71
CA ARG A 457 -21.23 21.29 -0.55
C ARG A 457 -20.17 20.56 -1.34
N VAL A 458 -19.28 19.81 -0.66
CA VAL A 458 -18.25 18.98 -1.29
C VAL A 458 -18.87 17.72 -1.88
N ASP A 459 -19.89 17.16 -1.21
CA ASP A 459 -20.61 15.94 -1.62
C ASP A 459 -21.59 16.16 -2.80
N LYS A 460 -21.84 17.43 -3.22
CA LYS A 460 -22.65 17.79 -4.40
C LYS A 460 -21.83 17.85 -5.68
#